data_d33101e6b60ac4b0372106327de5af31
#
_entry.id   d33101e6b60ac4b0372106327de5af31
#
_cell.length_a   1.000
_cell.length_b   1.000
_cell.length_c   1.000
_cell.angle_alpha   90.00
_cell.angle_beta   90.00
_cell.angle_gamma   90.00
#
_symmetry.space_group_name_H-M   'P 1'
#
loop_
_entity.id
_entity.type
_entity.pdbx_description
1 polymer ?
#
loop_
_entity_poly.entity_id
_entity_poly.type
_entity_poly.pdbx_seq_one_letter_code
_entity_poly.pdbx_strand_id
1 'polypeptide(L)'
;MLLDCTFVGLPGQISFFNDRGNLSGFDGKLTESLDLATSWGYASRRFGFDPSGFDYREIAKTGGIEFMEPKATERFEAAESLDQFFGENLDENTIVSFTINFEPNQNVFSPDRYGAEFNRALKAASTFGNARVVIRGHSDPTKTLLDMLKIGIQKKLIRQTGTRGNYSYYLKGKPLDLKQTGTLLSLIEQGTFSGSTPDPKITAQAALNLSKKRAEAVRDAMLKFAASQKVTIDQSQITPVGAGVADPVVAKPKNMSEAKQNMRVEFRIVKVDAESIKASDFDF
;
A
#
# COMPACT_ATOMS: atom_id res chain seq x y z
N MET A 1 -20.82 -16.79 -31.56
CA MET A 1 -20.50 -15.44 -31.04
C MET A 1 -20.94 -15.23 -29.58
N LEU A 2 -21.91 -15.98 -29.02
CA LEU A 2 -22.30 -15.86 -27.59
C LEU A 2 -21.54 -16.82 -26.65
N LEU A 3 -20.79 -17.78 -27.18
CA LEU A 3 -20.02 -18.76 -26.40
C LEU A 3 -18.80 -18.16 -25.69
N ASP A 4 -18.33 -16.99 -26.14
CA ASP A 4 -17.17 -16.30 -25.56
C ASP A 4 -17.56 -15.16 -24.61
N CYS A 5 -18.86 -14.98 -24.34
CA CYS A 5 -19.32 -13.96 -23.43
C CYS A 5 -19.55 -14.54 -22.03
N THR A 6 -18.74 -14.10 -21.06
CA THR A 6 -19.00 -14.38 -19.65
C THR A 6 -19.94 -13.33 -19.10
N PHE A 7 -21.17 -13.73 -18.72
CA PHE A 7 -22.09 -12.83 -18.06
C PHE A 7 -21.66 -12.62 -16.60
N VAL A 8 -21.54 -11.36 -16.20
CA VAL A 8 -21.17 -10.99 -14.85
C VAL A 8 -22.40 -11.10 -13.96
N GLY A 9 -22.37 -12.02 -12.99
CA GLY A 9 -23.44 -12.15 -11.99
C GLY A 9 -23.41 -11.03 -10.95
N LEU A 10 -24.37 -11.02 -10.03
CA LEU A 10 -24.49 -10.01 -8.97
C LEU A 10 -23.19 -9.81 -8.15
N PRO A 11 -22.44 -10.86 -7.74
CA PRO A 11 -21.17 -10.68 -7.04
C PRO A 11 -20.13 -9.88 -7.86
N GLY A 12 -20.06 -10.12 -9.16
CA GLY A 12 -19.18 -9.37 -10.05
C GLY A 12 -19.62 -7.92 -10.24
N GLN A 13 -20.93 -7.66 -10.30
CA GLN A 13 -21.48 -6.30 -10.34
C GLN A 13 -21.13 -5.53 -9.05
N ILE A 14 -21.27 -6.15 -7.89
CA ILE A 14 -20.90 -5.57 -6.60
C ILE A 14 -19.40 -5.27 -6.57
N SER A 15 -18.57 -6.23 -7.00
CA SER A 15 -17.11 -6.02 -7.07
C SER A 15 -16.74 -4.89 -8.02
N PHE A 16 -17.44 -4.74 -9.14
CA PHE A 16 -17.13 -3.70 -10.11
C PHE A 16 -17.60 -2.31 -9.67
N PHE A 17 -18.82 -2.17 -9.15
CA PHE A 17 -19.42 -0.86 -8.85
C PHE A 17 -19.31 -0.42 -7.40
N ASN A 18 -19.22 -1.36 -6.45
CA ASN A 18 -19.27 -1.04 -5.01
C ASN A 18 -17.94 -1.24 -4.28
N ASP A 19 -17.01 -2.00 -4.85
CA ASP A 19 -15.70 -2.21 -4.24
C ASP A 19 -14.74 -1.09 -4.68
N ARG A 20 -14.62 -0.07 -3.86
CA ARG A 20 -13.69 1.05 -4.08
C ARG A 20 -12.22 0.64 -4.03
N GLY A 21 -11.91 -0.54 -3.50
CA GLY A 21 -10.57 -1.13 -3.53
C GLY A 21 -10.23 -1.85 -4.83
N ASN A 22 -11.21 -2.08 -5.68
CA ASN A 22 -11.02 -2.75 -6.96
C ASN A 22 -10.51 -1.74 -8.02
N LEU A 23 -9.20 -1.75 -8.26
CA LEU A 23 -8.56 -0.86 -9.27
C LEU A 23 -9.08 -1.10 -10.69
N SER A 24 -9.58 -2.30 -10.98
CA SER A 24 -10.24 -2.64 -12.25
C SER A 24 -11.75 -2.39 -12.22
N GLY A 25 -12.27 -1.90 -11.09
CA GLY A 25 -13.66 -1.55 -10.90
C GLY A 25 -14.03 -0.21 -11.53
N PHE A 26 -15.28 0.19 -11.33
CA PHE A 26 -15.85 1.39 -11.93
C PHE A 26 -15.06 2.66 -11.58
N ASP A 27 -14.77 2.88 -10.30
CA ASP A 27 -14.06 4.09 -9.85
C ASP A 27 -12.64 4.18 -10.45
N GLY A 28 -11.93 3.05 -10.52
CA GLY A 28 -10.61 2.98 -11.15
C GLY A 28 -10.67 3.29 -12.64
N LYS A 29 -11.60 2.66 -13.36
CA LYS A 29 -11.76 2.88 -14.81
C LYS A 29 -12.28 4.27 -15.16
N LEU A 30 -13.17 4.82 -14.34
CA LEU A 30 -13.63 6.20 -14.51
C LEU A 30 -12.49 7.19 -14.31
N THR A 31 -11.69 7.01 -13.28
CA THR A 31 -10.52 7.85 -13.01
C THR A 31 -9.54 7.81 -14.19
N GLU A 32 -9.18 6.61 -14.64
CA GLU A 32 -8.30 6.41 -15.79
C GLU A 32 -8.84 7.11 -17.06
N SER A 33 -10.15 6.97 -17.32
CA SER A 33 -10.80 7.60 -18.48
C SER A 33 -10.83 9.12 -18.40
N LEU A 34 -11.09 9.67 -17.21
CA LEU A 34 -11.08 11.12 -17.00
C LEU A 34 -9.68 11.71 -17.10
N ASP A 35 -8.67 10.94 -16.66
CA ASP A 35 -7.27 11.31 -16.79
C ASP A 35 -6.86 11.43 -18.25
N LEU A 36 -7.22 10.41 -19.02
CA LEU A 36 -6.97 10.39 -20.45
C LEU A 36 -7.68 11.55 -21.16
N ALA A 37 -8.98 11.75 -20.87
CA ALA A 37 -9.76 12.83 -21.45
C ALA A 37 -9.21 14.23 -21.11
N THR A 38 -8.74 14.41 -19.88
CA THR A 38 -8.15 15.68 -19.44
C THR A 38 -6.77 15.91 -20.06
N SER A 39 -5.94 14.87 -20.13
CA SER A 39 -4.60 14.96 -20.73
C SER A 39 -4.64 15.25 -22.23
N TRP A 40 -5.66 14.77 -22.93
CA TRP A 40 -5.87 15.02 -24.36
C TRP A 40 -6.65 16.29 -24.66
N GLY A 41 -7.04 17.05 -23.62
CA GLY A 41 -7.78 18.30 -23.79
C GLY A 41 -9.25 18.15 -24.15
N TYR A 42 -9.81 16.93 -24.06
CA TYR A 42 -11.24 16.67 -24.27
C TYR A 42 -12.10 17.10 -23.07
N ALA A 43 -11.53 17.21 -21.89
CA ALA A 43 -12.18 17.72 -20.70
C ALA A 43 -11.33 18.80 -20.04
N SER A 44 -11.96 19.91 -19.63
CA SER A 44 -11.28 21.04 -18.97
C SER A 44 -11.01 20.76 -17.47
N ARG A 45 -11.69 19.79 -16.88
CA ARG A 45 -11.54 19.39 -15.48
C ARG A 45 -12.08 17.99 -15.26
N ARG A 46 -11.62 17.32 -14.21
CA ARG A 46 -12.25 16.10 -13.72
C ARG A 46 -13.56 16.42 -13.01
N PHE A 47 -14.50 15.52 -13.13
CA PHE A 47 -15.75 15.56 -12.40
C PHE A 47 -15.94 14.22 -11.69
N GLY A 48 -16.54 14.26 -10.51
CA GLY A 48 -16.97 13.06 -9.80
C GLY A 48 -18.25 12.53 -10.41
N PHE A 49 -18.33 11.23 -10.54
CA PHE A 49 -19.57 10.52 -10.86
C PHE A 49 -19.85 9.58 -9.69
N ASP A 50 -21.03 9.68 -9.12
CA ASP A 50 -21.45 8.78 -8.06
C ASP A 50 -22.40 7.72 -8.63
N PRO A 51 -21.95 6.47 -8.78
CA PRO A 51 -22.78 5.37 -9.26
C PRO A 51 -23.72 4.82 -8.19
N SER A 52 -23.73 5.39 -6.98
CA SER A 52 -24.38 4.86 -5.77
C SER A 52 -25.92 4.84 -5.80
N GLY A 53 -26.52 5.11 -6.96
CA GLY A 53 -27.98 4.99 -7.14
C GLY A 53 -28.54 3.56 -7.07
N PHE A 54 -27.66 2.54 -6.97
CA PHE A 54 -28.11 1.15 -6.93
C PHE A 54 -27.95 0.55 -5.53
N ASP A 55 -29.07 0.18 -4.92
CA ASP A 55 -29.06 -0.65 -3.72
C ASP A 55 -28.93 -2.13 -4.09
N TYR A 56 -27.71 -2.62 -4.08
CA TYR A 56 -27.42 -4.02 -4.41
C TYR A 56 -28.03 -5.02 -3.43
N ARG A 57 -28.33 -4.60 -2.18
CA ARG A 57 -29.03 -5.45 -1.20
C ARG A 57 -30.49 -5.63 -1.59
N GLU A 58 -31.14 -4.55 -2.01
CA GLU A 58 -32.52 -4.61 -2.49
C GLU A 58 -32.63 -5.40 -3.80
N ILE A 59 -31.65 -5.25 -4.70
CA ILE A 59 -31.57 -6.03 -5.95
C ILE A 59 -31.42 -7.52 -5.63
N ALA A 60 -30.52 -7.89 -4.71
CA ALA A 60 -30.33 -9.29 -4.30
C ALA A 60 -31.61 -9.87 -3.69
N LYS A 61 -32.24 -9.13 -2.79
CA LYS A 61 -33.49 -9.53 -2.14
C LYS A 61 -34.62 -9.76 -3.16
N THR A 62 -34.78 -8.82 -4.10
CA THR A 62 -35.78 -8.91 -5.15
C THR A 62 -35.49 -10.08 -6.10
N GLY A 63 -34.23 -10.35 -6.38
CA GLY A 63 -33.79 -11.46 -7.22
C GLY A 63 -33.77 -12.81 -6.51
N GLY A 64 -34.06 -12.89 -5.21
CA GLY A 64 -33.99 -14.13 -4.43
C GLY A 64 -32.55 -14.66 -4.33
N ILE A 65 -31.54 -13.78 -4.45
CA ILE A 65 -30.12 -14.10 -4.41
C ILE A 65 -29.59 -13.76 -3.02
N GLU A 66 -28.84 -14.67 -2.41
CA GLU A 66 -28.16 -14.38 -1.15
C GLU A 66 -27.15 -13.24 -1.37
N PHE A 67 -27.38 -12.10 -0.68
CA PHE A 67 -26.46 -10.98 -0.73
C PHE A 67 -25.22 -11.33 0.08
N MET A 68 -24.14 -11.61 -0.60
CA MET A 68 -22.82 -11.66 0.02
C MET A 68 -22.26 -10.23 0.03
N GLU A 69 -22.16 -9.65 1.24
CA GLU A 69 -21.32 -8.46 1.38
C GLU A 69 -19.95 -8.79 0.80
N PRO A 70 -19.38 -7.87 0.00
CA PRO A 70 -17.98 -8.04 -0.39
C PRO A 70 -17.24 -8.17 0.95
N LYS A 71 -16.85 -9.40 1.29
CA LYS A 71 -15.86 -9.59 2.32
C LYS A 71 -14.72 -8.73 1.81
N ALA A 72 -14.42 -7.64 2.53
CA ALA A 72 -13.09 -7.09 2.46
C ALA A 72 -12.22 -8.33 2.58
N THR A 73 -11.75 -8.79 1.44
CA THR A 73 -10.88 -9.94 1.41
C THR A 73 -9.79 -9.50 2.33
N GLU A 74 -9.67 -10.13 3.49
CA GLU A 74 -8.48 -10.09 4.31
C GLU A 74 -7.39 -10.81 3.49
N ARG A 75 -7.24 -10.33 2.28
CA ARG A 75 -6.11 -10.62 1.44
C ARG A 75 -4.97 -9.96 2.18
N PHE A 76 -4.16 -10.80 2.78
CA PHE A 76 -2.79 -10.42 3.04
C PHE A 76 -2.20 -10.12 1.66
N GLU A 77 -2.39 -8.90 1.21
CA GLU A 77 -1.66 -8.36 0.09
C GLU A 77 -0.30 -8.04 0.68
N ALA A 78 0.68 -8.84 0.32
CA ALA A 78 2.07 -8.45 0.44
C ALA A 78 2.15 -7.01 -0.06
N ALA A 79 2.78 -6.14 0.68
CA ALA A 79 2.89 -4.73 0.35
C ALA A 79 3.04 -4.61 -1.16
N GLU A 80 2.07 -3.99 -1.82
CA GLU A 80 2.15 -3.78 -3.26
C GLU A 80 3.50 -3.14 -3.49
N SER A 81 4.41 -3.88 -4.07
CA SER A 81 5.74 -3.37 -4.27
C SER A 81 5.56 -2.22 -5.27
N LEU A 82 5.99 -1.04 -4.88
CA LEU A 82 6.01 0.11 -5.81
C LEU A 82 6.78 -0.24 -7.07
N ASP A 83 7.66 -1.22 -6.98
CA ASP A 83 8.40 -1.83 -8.08
C ASP A 83 7.48 -2.42 -9.16
N GLN A 84 6.25 -2.85 -8.83
CA GLN A 84 5.25 -3.28 -9.81
C GLN A 84 4.68 -2.09 -10.60
N PHE A 85 4.62 -0.90 -10.00
CA PHE A 85 4.08 0.29 -10.65
C PHE A 85 5.15 1.12 -11.37
N PHE A 86 6.39 1.14 -10.87
CA PHE A 86 7.44 2.06 -11.34
C PHE A 86 8.73 1.35 -11.78
N GLY A 87 8.81 0.02 -11.62
CA GLY A 87 10.01 -0.77 -11.91
C GLY A 87 11.17 -0.49 -10.94
N GLU A 88 12.34 -1.03 -11.26
CA GLU A 88 13.55 -0.92 -10.42
C GLU A 88 14.15 0.50 -10.35
N ASN A 89 13.67 1.44 -11.17
CA ASN A 89 14.25 2.78 -11.35
C ASN A 89 13.53 3.87 -10.53
N LEU A 90 12.85 3.51 -9.44
CA LEU A 90 12.12 4.47 -8.61
C LEU A 90 13.04 5.61 -8.10
N ASP A 91 14.27 5.28 -7.73
CA ASP A 91 15.23 6.25 -7.17
C ASP A 91 15.81 7.16 -8.25
N GLU A 92 16.02 6.70 -9.47
CA GLU A 92 16.51 7.50 -10.60
C GLU A 92 15.51 8.55 -11.05
N ASN A 93 14.22 8.27 -10.94
CA ASN A 93 13.13 9.16 -11.33
C ASN A 93 12.61 10.02 -10.16
N THR A 94 13.18 9.91 -8.96
CA THR A 94 12.74 10.68 -7.79
C THR A 94 13.25 12.12 -7.85
N ILE A 95 12.31 13.08 -7.89
CA ILE A 95 12.60 14.52 -7.93
C ILE A 95 12.72 15.10 -6.52
N VAL A 96 11.83 14.67 -5.61
CA VAL A 96 11.78 15.14 -4.22
C VAL A 96 11.48 13.95 -3.33
N SER A 97 12.22 13.83 -2.24
CA SER A 97 11.91 12.86 -1.19
C SER A 97 12.08 13.46 0.19
N PHE A 98 11.23 13.06 1.13
CA PHE A 98 11.38 13.34 2.56
C PHE A 98 10.65 12.30 3.40
N THR A 99 10.98 12.24 4.69
CA THR A 99 10.43 11.24 5.61
C THR A 99 9.68 11.93 6.76
N ILE A 100 8.51 11.39 7.07
CA ILE A 100 7.69 11.78 8.22
C ILE A 100 7.72 10.64 9.23
N ASN A 101 8.18 10.90 10.46
CA ASN A 101 8.25 9.89 11.51
C ASN A 101 7.00 9.90 12.38
N PHE A 102 6.63 8.71 12.88
CA PHE A 102 5.47 8.48 13.74
C PHE A 102 5.89 7.85 15.07
N GLU A 103 5.09 8.08 16.10
CA GLU A 103 5.18 7.35 17.35
C GLU A 103 4.52 5.95 17.23
N PRO A 104 4.80 5.02 18.16
CA PRO A 104 4.16 3.71 18.16
C PRO A 104 2.64 3.82 18.09
N ASN A 105 2.01 3.07 17.17
CA ASN A 105 0.57 3.05 16.89
C ASN A 105 -0.05 4.39 16.48
N GLN A 106 0.73 5.46 16.35
CA GLN A 106 0.26 6.75 15.86
C GLN A 106 -0.02 6.66 14.36
N ASN A 107 -1.16 7.19 13.94
CA ASN A 107 -1.56 7.35 12.54
C ASN A 107 -2.10 8.76 12.24
N VAL A 108 -1.97 9.68 13.20
CA VAL A 108 -2.34 11.09 13.06
C VAL A 108 -1.09 11.92 13.31
N PHE A 109 -0.88 12.98 12.52
CA PHE A 109 0.23 13.91 12.73
C PHE A 109 -0.20 15.35 12.48
N SER A 110 0.57 16.32 13.00
CA SER A 110 0.35 17.73 12.73
C SER A 110 1.07 18.12 11.43
N PRO A 111 0.35 18.66 10.44
CA PRO A 111 0.95 19.09 9.17
C PRO A 111 1.83 20.34 9.32
N ASP A 112 1.68 21.11 10.40
CA ASP A 112 2.34 22.41 10.57
C ASP A 112 3.87 22.33 10.54
N ARG A 113 4.41 21.18 10.98
CA ARG A 113 5.85 20.93 10.97
C ARG A 113 6.43 20.69 9.57
N TYR A 114 5.59 20.32 8.62
CA TYR A 114 6.00 19.87 7.28
C TYR A 114 5.57 20.82 6.18
N GLY A 115 5.20 22.06 6.53
CA GLY A 115 4.73 23.06 5.57
C GLY A 115 5.77 23.38 4.48
N ALA A 116 7.05 23.46 4.82
CA ALA A 116 8.12 23.72 3.85
C ALA A 116 8.29 22.54 2.88
N GLU A 117 8.23 21.30 3.38
CA GLU A 117 8.31 20.08 2.58
C GLU A 117 7.10 19.94 1.66
N PHE A 118 5.90 20.19 2.17
CA PHE A 118 4.68 20.19 1.36
C PHE A 118 4.72 21.26 0.28
N ASN A 119 5.19 22.48 0.58
CA ASN A 119 5.36 23.52 -0.43
C ASN A 119 6.30 23.09 -1.55
N ARG A 120 7.44 22.48 -1.22
CA ARG A 120 8.37 21.95 -2.24
C ARG A 120 7.71 20.85 -3.07
N ALA A 121 6.97 19.95 -2.42
CA ALA A 121 6.25 18.88 -3.06
C ALA A 121 5.18 19.40 -4.02
N LEU A 122 4.37 20.39 -3.59
CA LEU A 122 3.36 21.04 -4.41
C LEU A 122 3.96 21.74 -5.63
N LYS A 123 5.04 22.48 -5.42
CA LYS A 123 5.75 23.17 -6.50
C LYS A 123 6.33 22.19 -7.51
N ALA A 124 6.94 21.10 -7.05
CA ALA A 124 7.47 20.06 -7.94
C ALA A 124 6.34 19.37 -8.72
N ALA A 125 5.25 18.98 -8.06
CA ALA A 125 4.10 18.35 -8.72
C ALA A 125 3.43 19.28 -9.75
N SER A 126 3.36 20.59 -9.49
CA SER A 126 2.82 21.57 -10.44
C SER A 126 3.75 21.87 -11.61
N THR A 127 5.06 21.74 -11.42
CA THR A 127 6.06 21.98 -12.47
C THR A 127 6.17 20.81 -13.44
N PHE A 128 6.00 19.59 -12.94
CA PHE A 128 6.10 18.36 -13.72
C PHE A 128 4.71 17.75 -13.90
N GLY A 129 4.04 18.04 -15.00
CA GLY A 129 2.67 17.56 -15.27
C GLY A 129 2.51 16.04 -15.25
N ASN A 130 3.60 15.30 -15.44
CA ASN A 130 3.66 13.84 -15.39
C ASN A 130 4.22 13.31 -14.06
N ALA A 131 4.32 14.13 -13.02
CA ALA A 131 4.82 13.67 -11.73
C ALA A 131 3.73 12.93 -10.96
N ARG A 132 4.11 11.80 -10.35
CA ARG A 132 3.28 11.11 -9.34
C ARG A 132 3.86 11.33 -7.95
N VAL A 133 2.96 11.52 -7.01
CA VAL A 133 3.29 11.65 -5.60
C VAL A 133 3.03 10.28 -4.96
N VAL A 134 4.09 9.61 -4.53
CA VAL A 134 4.03 8.33 -3.84
C VAL A 134 4.21 8.57 -2.35
N ILE A 135 3.25 8.11 -1.56
CA ILE A 135 3.25 8.23 -0.11
C ILE A 135 3.29 6.82 0.46
N ARG A 136 4.48 6.35 0.85
CA ARG A 136 4.71 4.99 1.30
C ARG A 136 4.83 4.93 2.82
N GLY A 137 3.83 4.33 3.48
CA GLY A 137 3.83 4.14 4.93
C GLY A 137 4.54 2.86 5.34
N HIS A 138 5.26 2.90 6.46
CA HIS A 138 5.97 1.77 7.05
C HIS A 138 5.62 1.58 8.52
N SER A 139 5.76 0.34 8.98
CA SER A 139 5.60 -0.06 10.37
C SER A 139 6.83 -0.83 10.84
N ASP A 140 7.06 -0.82 12.15
CA ASP A 140 8.19 -1.55 12.74
C ASP A 140 7.95 -3.08 12.74
N PRO A 141 8.94 -3.90 12.32
CA PRO A 141 8.79 -5.33 12.20
C PRO A 141 8.87 -6.10 13.53
N THR A 142 9.30 -5.48 14.62
CA THR A 142 9.66 -6.16 15.88
C THR A 142 8.54 -7.07 16.39
N LYS A 143 7.31 -6.58 16.42
CA LYS A 143 6.17 -7.36 16.92
C LYS A 143 5.89 -8.60 16.06
N THR A 144 5.88 -8.46 14.76
CA THR A 144 5.68 -9.56 13.81
C THR A 144 6.79 -10.60 13.93
N LEU A 145 8.05 -10.15 14.03
CA LEU A 145 9.20 -11.04 14.22
C LEU A 145 9.14 -11.80 15.54
N LEU A 146 8.79 -11.13 16.64
CA LEU A 146 8.65 -11.77 17.95
C LEU A 146 7.53 -12.83 17.95
N ASP A 147 6.39 -12.54 17.36
CA ASP A 147 5.28 -13.49 17.28
C ASP A 147 5.66 -14.70 16.40
N MET A 148 6.32 -14.47 15.26
CA MET A 148 6.84 -15.54 14.41
C MET A 148 7.84 -16.44 15.15
N LEU A 149 8.83 -15.85 15.84
CA LEU A 149 9.82 -16.60 16.61
C LEU A 149 9.16 -17.41 17.73
N LYS A 150 8.27 -16.78 18.50
CA LYS A 150 7.55 -17.44 19.60
C LYS A 150 6.80 -18.67 19.11
N ILE A 151 6.02 -18.55 18.05
CA ILE A 151 5.25 -19.66 17.49
C ILE A 151 6.17 -20.69 16.83
N GLY A 152 7.18 -20.24 16.08
CA GLY A 152 8.13 -21.14 15.45
C GLY A 152 8.89 -22.02 16.44
N ILE A 153 9.28 -21.48 17.60
CA ILE A 153 9.95 -22.22 18.67
C ILE A 153 8.92 -23.17 19.36
N GLN A 154 7.72 -22.69 19.67
CA GLN A 154 6.66 -23.51 20.28
C GLN A 154 6.30 -24.72 19.41
N LYS A 155 6.22 -24.54 18.09
CA LYS A 155 5.95 -25.61 17.12
C LYS A 155 7.18 -26.45 16.77
N LYS A 156 8.33 -26.20 17.39
CA LYS A 156 9.61 -26.87 17.08
C LYS A 156 10.06 -26.71 15.61
N LEU A 157 9.53 -25.70 14.91
CA LEU A 157 9.93 -25.34 13.55
C LEU A 157 11.22 -24.51 13.57
N ILE A 158 11.36 -23.64 14.58
CA ILE A 158 12.54 -22.78 14.79
C ILE A 158 13.30 -23.30 16.01
N ARG A 159 14.60 -23.53 15.81
CA ARG A 159 15.55 -23.80 16.88
C ARG A 159 16.31 -22.50 17.17
N GLN A 160 16.34 -22.10 18.43
CA GLN A 160 17.13 -20.99 18.94
C GLN A 160 18.40 -21.51 19.60
N THR A 161 19.54 -20.89 19.33
CA THR A 161 20.85 -21.17 19.93
C THR A 161 21.53 -19.87 20.36
N GLY A 162 22.55 -19.96 21.21
CA GLY A 162 23.27 -18.79 21.70
C GLY A 162 22.78 -18.27 23.05
N THR A 163 23.21 -17.08 23.43
CA THR A 163 22.91 -16.44 24.72
C THR A 163 22.04 -15.20 24.53
N ARG A 164 21.48 -14.68 25.62
CA ARG A 164 20.64 -13.47 25.60
C ARG A 164 21.38 -12.31 24.93
N GLY A 165 20.73 -11.71 23.92
CA GLY A 165 21.30 -10.62 23.10
C GLY A 165 22.04 -11.11 21.86
N ASN A 166 22.42 -12.40 21.79
CA ASN A 166 23.17 -12.96 20.64
C ASN A 166 22.62 -14.33 20.24
N TYR A 167 21.32 -14.36 19.94
CA TYR A 167 20.63 -15.57 19.49
C TYR A 167 20.75 -15.77 17.98
N SER A 168 21.02 -17.02 17.60
CA SER A 168 20.92 -17.51 16.23
C SER A 168 19.69 -18.38 16.07
N TYR A 169 19.02 -18.28 14.95
CA TYR A 169 17.79 -19.00 14.67
C TYR A 169 17.96 -19.90 13.46
N TYR A 170 17.33 -21.07 13.51
CA TYR A 170 17.37 -22.06 12.43
C TYR A 170 15.95 -22.54 12.15
N LEU A 171 15.50 -22.43 10.91
CA LEU A 171 14.22 -22.96 10.44
C LEU A 171 14.46 -24.31 9.75
N LYS A 172 13.89 -25.40 10.30
CA LYS A 172 14.11 -26.74 9.76
C LYS A 172 15.59 -27.08 9.50
N GLY A 173 16.47 -26.66 10.40
CA GLY A 173 17.90 -26.91 10.32
C GLY A 173 18.71 -25.91 9.46
N LYS A 174 18.07 -25.04 8.68
CA LYS A 174 18.74 -23.99 7.90
C LYS A 174 18.83 -22.68 8.68
N PRO A 175 19.93 -21.92 8.60
CA PRO A 175 20.01 -20.60 9.23
C PRO A 175 18.86 -19.69 8.80
N LEU A 176 18.24 -18.99 9.75
CA LEU A 176 17.16 -18.03 9.53
C LEU A 176 17.70 -16.63 9.80
N ASP A 177 17.90 -15.85 8.75
CA ASP A 177 18.32 -14.46 8.86
C ASP A 177 17.12 -13.54 9.08
N LEU A 178 17.00 -12.96 10.26
CA LEU A 178 15.93 -12.04 10.63
C LEU A 178 16.02 -10.68 9.92
N LYS A 179 17.10 -10.40 9.19
CA LYS A 179 17.23 -9.18 8.40
C LYS A 179 16.53 -9.29 7.05
N GLN A 180 16.29 -10.50 6.57
CA GLN A 180 15.62 -10.74 5.30
C GLN A 180 14.08 -10.69 5.48
N THR A 181 13.55 -9.51 5.76
CA THR A 181 12.11 -9.31 6.06
C THR A 181 11.19 -9.84 4.96
N GLY A 182 11.53 -9.68 3.69
CA GLY A 182 10.75 -10.23 2.58
C GLY A 182 10.62 -11.76 2.64
N THR A 183 11.73 -12.48 2.88
CA THR A 183 11.70 -13.94 3.05
C THR A 183 10.84 -14.36 4.25
N LEU A 184 10.93 -13.60 5.36
CA LEU A 184 10.16 -13.90 6.56
C LEU A 184 8.68 -13.64 6.35
N LEU A 185 8.30 -12.58 5.66
CA LEU A 185 6.91 -12.30 5.27
C LEU A 185 6.35 -13.42 4.38
N SER A 186 7.09 -13.85 3.36
CA SER A 186 6.66 -14.96 2.49
C SER A 186 6.41 -16.26 3.28
N LEU A 187 7.22 -16.56 4.30
CA LEU A 187 6.99 -17.71 5.19
C LEU A 187 5.73 -17.56 6.04
N ILE A 188 5.44 -16.34 6.50
CA ILE A 188 4.21 -16.02 7.25
C ILE A 188 2.99 -16.16 6.33
N GLU A 189 3.06 -15.64 5.12
CA GLU A 189 2.00 -15.71 4.10
C GLU A 189 1.64 -17.14 3.73
N GLN A 190 2.65 -17.97 3.51
CA GLN A 190 2.49 -19.39 3.23
C GLN A 190 1.89 -20.20 4.39
N GLY A 191 1.60 -19.52 5.51
CA GLY A 191 0.97 -20.17 6.68
C GLY A 191 1.90 -21.08 7.48
N THR A 192 3.23 -20.98 7.30
CA THR A 192 4.20 -21.81 8.04
C THR A 192 3.99 -21.75 9.55
N PHE A 193 3.53 -20.62 10.07
CA PHE A 193 3.33 -20.35 11.49
C PHE A 193 1.85 -20.25 11.90
N SER A 194 0.90 -20.54 11.02
CA SER A 194 -0.55 -20.38 11.24
C SER A 194 -1.10 -21.34 12.29
N GLY A 195 -2.29 -21.02 12.84
CA GLY A 195 -3.04 -21.89 13.73
C GLY A 195 -2.55 -21.89 15.18
N SER A 196 -1.94 -20.79 15.64
CA SER A 196 -1.53 -20.59 17.04
C SER A 196 -1.74 -19.13 17.43
N THR A 197 -1.79 -18.87 18.74
CA THR A 197 -1.93 -17.51 19.29
C THR A 197 -0.63 -17.13 20.03
N PRO A 198 0.01 -15.99 19.69
CA PRO A 198 -0.33 -15.02 18.63
C PRO A 198 -0.03 -15.57 17.23
N ASP A 199 -0.86 -15.21 16.25
CA ASP A 199 -0.59 -15.55 14.85
C ASP A 199 0.21 -14.41 14.19
N PRO A 200 1.43 -14.65 13.69
CA PRO A 200 2.24 -13.59 13.07
C PRO A 200 1.62 -13.01 11.79
N LYS A 201 0.69 -13.73 11.16
CA LYS A 201 -0.07 -13.20 10.03
C LYS A 201 -0.99 -12.06 10.46
N ILE A 202 -1.64 -12.18 11.62
CA ILE A 202 -2.50 -11.12 12.16
C ILE A 202 -1.69 -9.87 12.49
N THR A 203 -0.51 -10.03 13.09
CA THR A 203 0.35 -8.87 13.43
C THR A 203 0.96 -8.23 12.19
N ALA A 204 1.33 -9.01 11.18
CA ALA A 204 1.79 -8.50 9.89
C ALA A 204 0.67 -7.69 9.18
N GLN A 205 -0.56 -8.22 9.17
CA GLN A 205 -1.72 -7.53 8.60
C GLN A 205 -2.05 -6.24 9.36
N ALA A 206 -2.00 -6.27 10.68
CA ALA A 206 -2.21 -5.07 11.50
C ALA A 206 -1.15 -4.00 11.20
N ALA A 207 0.11 -4.40 11.00
CA ALA A 207 1.19 -3.51 10.61
C ALA A 207 0.98 -2.91 9.21
N LEU A 208 0.51 -3.72 8.25
CA LEU A 208 0.15 -3.26 6.90
C LEU A 208 -0.98 -2.22 6.96
N ASN A 209 -2.05 -2.51 7.70
CA ASN A 209 -3.18 -1.60 7.86
C ASN A 209 -2.76 -0.28 8.54
N LEU A 210 -1.89 -0.34 9.56
CA LEU A 210 -1.37 0.85 10.23
C LEU A 210 -0.52 1.69 9.28
N SER A 211 0.35 1.06 8.49
CA SER A 211 1.21 1.74 7.53
C SER A 211 0.39 2.43 6.43
N LYS A 212 -0.67 1.79 5.94
CA LYS A 212 -1.61 2.38 4.98
C LYS A 212 -2.33 3.60 5.57
N LYS A 213 -2.86 3.49 6.80
CA LYS A 213 -3.48 4.63 7.50
C LYS A 213 -2.53 5.81 7.70
N ARG A 214 -1.24 5.55 7.94
CA ARG A 214 -0.22 6.61 8.01
C ARG A 214 -0.04 7.30 6.67
N ALA A 215 0.07 6.56 5.59
CA ALA A 215 0.17 7.11 4.24
C ALA A 215 -1.06 7.93 3.85
N GLU A 216 -2.25 7.45 4.16
CA GLU A 216 -3.52 8.16 3.94
C GLU A 216 -3.59 9.46 4.77
N ALA A 217 -3.18 9.44 6.03
CA ALA A 217 -3.14 10.63 6.87
C ALA A 217 -2.19 11.70 6.32
N VAL A 218 -1.05 11.31 5.76
CA VAL A 218 -0.11 12.23 5.10
C VAL A 218 -0.71 12.80 3.83
N ARG A 219 -1.36 11.95 2.99
CA ARG A 219 -2.09 12.42 1.80
C ARG A 219 -3.14 13.46 2.17
N ASP A 220 -3.99 13.16 3.14
CA ASP A 220 -5.09 14.04 3.53
C ASP A 220 -4.59 15.38 4.11
N ALA A 221 -3.48 15.34 4.86
CA ALA A 221 -2.83 16.55 5.34
C ALA A 221 -2.24 17.38 4.21
N MET A 222 -1.61 16.76 3.21
CA MET A 222 -1.10 17.45 2.02
C MET A 222 -2.23 18.10 1.22
N LEU A 223 -3.35 17.40 1.02
CA LEU A 223 -4.51 17.96 0.32
C LEU A 223 -5.12 19.17 1.06
N LYS A 224 -5.25 19.07 2.39
CA LYS A 224 -5.70 20.20 3.23
C LYS A 224 -4.75 21.39 3.15
N PHE A 225 -3.44 21.11 3.18
CA PHE A 225 -2.42 22.13 3.05
C PHE A 225 -2.49 22.82 1.67
N ALA A 226 -2.60 22.05 0.58
CA ALA A 226 -2.78 22.57 -0.76
C ALA A 226 -4.01 23.48 -0.88
N ALA A 227 -5.15 23.05 -0.32
CA ALA A 227 -6.37 23.83 -0.29
C ALA A 227 -6.18 25.17 0.45
N SER A 228 -5.45 25.17 1.59
CA SER A 228 -5.13 26.39 2.34
C SER A 228 -4.28 27.38 1.53
N GLN A 229 -3.40 26.88 0.67
CA GLN A 229 -2.54 27.65 -0.23
C GLN A 229 -3.23 28.00 -1.55
N LYS A 230 -4.51 27.62 -1.75
CA LYS A 230 -5.26 27.78 -3.00
C LYS A 230 -4.58 27.12 -4.21
N VAL A 231 -3.82 26.05 -3.97
CA VAL A 231 -3.18 25.23 -4.99
C VAL A 231 -4.09 24.06 -5.32
N THR A 232 -4.45 23.92 -6.60
CA THR A 232 -5.20 22.78 -7.10
C THR A 232 -4.23 21.62 -7.37
N ILE A 233 -4.44 20.51 -6.69
CA ILE A 233 -3.71 19.26 -6.97
C ILE A 233 -4.69 18.26 -7.53
N ASP A 234 -4.23 17.54 -8.51
CA ASP A 234 -4.90 16.35 -8.98
C ASP A 234 -4.70 15.20 -7.99
N GLN A 235 -5.79 14.82 -7.32
CA GLN A 235 -5.75 13.76 -6.29
C GLN A 235 -5.33 12.40 -6.85
N SER A 236 -5.54 12.15 -8.16
CA SER A 236 -5.14 10.89 -8.78
C SER A 236 -3.62 10.78 -8.99
N GLN A 237 -2.91 11.89 -8.92
CA GLN A 237 -1.44 11.89 -8.93
C GLN A 237 -0.88 11.44 -7.56
N ILE A 238 -1.71 11.32 -6.52
CA ILE A 238 -1.25 11.00 -5.18
C ILE A 238 -1.64 9.55 -4.84
N THR A 239 -0.65 8.70 -4.69
CA THR A 239 -0.84 7.28 -4.38
C THR A 239 -0.35 6.96 -2.96
N PRO A 240 -1.26 6.80 -1.98
CA PRO A 240 -0.89 6.31 -0.66
C PRO A 240 -0.76 4.79 -0.66
N VAL A 241 0.36 4.27 -0.20
CA VAL A 241 0.67 2.83 -0.16
C VAL A 241 1.12 2.42 1.24
N GLY A 242 0.63 1.28 1.72
CA GLY A 242 1.12 0.65 2.94
C GLY A 242 2.18 -0.38 2.62
N ALA A 243 3.40 -0.20 3.12
CA ALA A 243 4.48 -1.17 2.99
C ALA A 243 4.52 -2.17 4.17
N GLY A 244 3.69 -1.97 5.20
CA GLY A 244 3.70 -2.83 6.37
C GLY A 244 5.06 -2.85 7.05
N VAL A 245 5.59 -4.05 7.25
CA VAL A 245 6.92 -4.29 7.83
C VAL A 245 7.97 -4.58 6.75
N ALA A 246 7.64 -4.45 5.48
CA ALA A 246 8.59 -4.56 4.39
C ALA A 246 9.56 -3.35 4.39
N ASP A 247 10.77 -3.56 3.92
CA ASP A 247 11.83 -2.56 3.78
C ASP A 247 12.10 -1.72 5.05
N PRO A 248 12.36 -2.34 6.20
CA PRO A 248 12.71 -1.60 7.39
C PRO A 248 14.08 -0.94 7.26
N VAL A 249 14.24 0.29 7.77
CA VAL A 249 15.56 0.94 7.91
C VAL A 249 16.45 0.12 8.85
N VAL A 250 15.85 -0.37 9.93
CA VAL A 250 16.52 -1.27 10.87
C VAL A 250 15.74 -2.58 10.93
N ALA A 251 16.22 -3.60 10.25
CA ALA A 251 15.52 -4.88 10.11
C ALA A 251 15.34 -5.63 11.45
N LYS A 252 16.28 -5.44 12.39
CA LYS A 252 16.24 -6.04 13.74
C LYS A 252 16.54 -4.97 14.79
N PRO A 253 15.56 -4.13 15.16
CA PRO A 253 15.76 -3.09 16.16
C PRO A 253 16.14 -3.67 17.52
N LYS A 254 17.11 -3.03 18.19
CA LYS A 254 17.59 -3.41 19.51
C LYS A 254 16.96 -2.58 20.63
N ASN A 255 16.40 -1.44 20.27
CA ASN A 255 15.79 -0.49 21.20
C ASN A 255 14.68 0.33 20.50
N MET A 256 13.95 1.11 21.28
CA MET A 256 12.84 1.91 20.78
C MET A 256 13.29 2.99 19.78
N SER A 257 14.48 3.55 19.93
CA SER A 257 15.00 4.56 19.01
C SER A 257 15.23 3.99 17.61
N GLU A 258 15.75 2.78 17.53
CA GLU A 258 15.91 2.06 16.26
C GLU A 258 14.54 1.66 15.67
N ALA A 259 13.62 1.18 16.52
CA ALA A 259 12.27 0.83 16.09
C ALA A 259 11.51 2.04 15.51
N LYS A 260 11.68 3.23 16.09
CA LYS A 260 11.06 4.46 15.58
C LYS A 260 11.51 4.83 14.18
N GLN A 261 12.72 4.47 13.76
CA GLN A 261 13.18 4.72 12.39
C GLN A 261 12.35 3.95 11.35
N ASN A 262 11.78 2.83 11.75
CA ASN A 262 10.88 2.05 10.89
C ASN A 262 9.44 2.60 10.86
N MET A 263 9.03 3.37 11.87
CA MET A 263 7.69 3.94 11.99
C MET A 263 7.58 5.25 11.21
N ARG A 264 7.58 5.16 9.88
CA ARG A 264 7.73 6.31 9.00
C ARG A 264 6.78 6.27 7.83
N VAL A 265 6.65 7.42 7.19
CA VAL A 265 6.09 7.58 5.85
C VAL A 265 7.15 8.22 4.97
N GLU A 266 7.47 7.58 3.88
CA GLU A 266 8.31 8.13 2.83
C GLU A 266 7.41 8.84 1.82
N PHE A 267 7.72 10.10 1.58
CA PHE A 267 7.05 10.92 0.58
C PHE A 267 8.00 11.10 -0.58
N ARG A 268 7.58 10.69 -1.77
CA ARG A 268 8.40 10.77 -2.98
C ARG A 268 7.59 11.37 -4.12
N ILE A 269 8.19 12.28 -4.87
CA ILE A 269 7.66 12.72 -6.15
C ILE A 269 8.49 12.05 -7.23
N VAL A 270 7.83 11.27 -8.05
CA VAL A 270 8.45 10.49 -9.11
C VAL A 270 7.99 11.03 -10.45
N LYS A 271 8.94 11.33 -11.34
CA LYS A 271 8.65 11.66 -12.71
C LYS A 271 8.25 10.39 -13.44
N VAL A 272 7.12 10.41 -14.11
CA VAL A 272 6.70 9.34 -15.01
C VAL A 272 7.01 9.77 -16.43
N ASP A 273 7.84 9.01 -17.11
CA ASP A 273 8.11 9.28 -18.52
C ASP A 273 6.85 9.02 -19.34
N ALA A 274 6.42 10.02 -20.11
CA ALA A 274 5.24 9.90 -20.96
C ALA A 274 5.44 8.88 -22.09
N GLU A 275 6.70 8.64 -22.47
CA GLU A 275 7.11 7.71 -23.51
C GLU A 275 8.30 6.90 -22.98
N SER A 276 8.06 5.68 -22.54
CA SER A 276 9.10 4.74 -22.14
C SER A 276 9.05 3.54 -23.09
N ILE A 277 9.64 3.70 -24.26
CA ILE A 277 9.66 2.68 -25.31
C ILE A 277 11.04 2.03 -25.30
N LYS A 278 11.08 0.70 -25.12
CA LYS A 278 12.29 -0.12 -25.26
C LYS A 278 12.31 -0.76 -26.63
N ALA A 279 13.50 -1.06 -27.16
CA ALA A 279 13.63 -1.74 -28.44
C ALA A 279 12.88 -3.08 -28.51
N SER A 280 12.76 -3.77 -27.36
CA SER A 280 11.98 -5.01 -27.21
C SER A 280 10.45 -4.82 -27.33
N ASP A 281 9.96 -3.60 -27.24
CA ASP A 281 8.52 -3.34 -27.29
C ASP A 281 7.98 -3.33 -28.73
N PHE A 282 8.87 -3.42 -29.70
CA PHE A 282 8.56 -3.48 -31.15
C PHE A 282 8.63 -4.90 -31.72
N ASP A 283 8.90 -5.92 -30.89
CA ASP A 283 8.92 -7.32 -31.27
C ASP A 283 7.49 -7.94 -31.22
N PHE A 284 6.56 -7.41 -32.08
CA PHE A 284 5.20 -7.93 -32.24
C PHE A 284 4.91 -8.40 -33.65
#